data_185da33de6f944af11a09744a658226e
#
_entry.id   185da33de6f944af11a09744a658226e
#
_cell.length_a   1.000
_cell.length_b   1.000
_cell.length_c   1.000
_cell.angle_alpha   90.00
_cell.angle_beta   90.00
_cell.angle_gamma   90.00
#
_symmetry.space_group_name_H-M   'P 1'
#
loop_
_entity.id
_entity.type
_entity.pdbx_description
1 polymer ?
#
loop_
_entity_poly.entity_id
_entity_poly.type
_entity_poly.pdbx_seq_one_letter_code
_entity_poly.pdbx_strand_id
1 'polypeptide(L)'
;MDNATAVVGVCAVVGGLVFWVADRPWAAVVFRWVPPVLFVYYLPSVLVSLHVLPRQSEGYIWMREVLLPFSLFLLLSTTDLRAVLRVGPKALSVMLAGSVGVIVGGPVAYLLTRSWLPEEAWQGLAALAGSWIGGSGNFAAVKEAVGAPDALVGPLIIVDTAIAYTWMGVLLFLARYQAELDRWNRADTTLLTKLIEKLEQEKKVAPAELTVPGMLLLIGFGLTGAVGSRRLGEAVYGRVEPWLEQAFPLMAGVFSSYTWMVLVLTTAGAILSLTPVRRIERLGASRLGYSALYVFLASLGAKADLSGLAAAPALLLTGVIWMLIHVLFISTAARWLRAPVLLAAAGSQANIGGVATAPVVAAAYHPMMAP
;
A
#
# COMPACT_ATOMS: atom_id res chain seq x y z
N MET A 1 -30.57 -4.27 -6.20
CA MET A 1 -30.00 -3.18 -7.05
C MET A 1 -28.98 -3.82 -7.98
N ASP A 2 -29.40 -4.22 -9.20
CA ASP A 2 -28.55 -5.00 -10.12
C ASP A 2 -27.84 -4.14 -11.18
N ASN A 3 -28.03 -2.81 -11.12
CA ASN A 3 -27.41 -1.88 -12.07
C ASN A 3 -25.95 -1.62 -11.67
N ALA A 4 -25.00 -2.00 -12.54
CA ALA A 4 -23.56 -1.78 -12.35
C ALA A 4 -23.20 -0.32 -12.00
N THR A 5 -23.84 0.64 -12.68
CA THR A 5 -23.63 2.08 -12.43
C THR A 5 -24.05 2.48 -11.03
N ALA A 6 -25.19 1.95 -10.55
CA ALA A 6 -25.66 2.23 -9.19
C ALA A 6 -24.71 1.65 -8.13
N VAL A 7 -24.18 0.44 -8.35
CA VAL A 7 -23.19 -0.18 -7.47
C VAL A 7 -21.92 0.67 -7.38
N VAL A 8 -21.40 1.12 -8.52
CA VAL A 8 -20.23 2.02 -8.55
C VAL A 8 -20.54 3.33 -7.82
N GLY A 9 -21.71 3.92 -8.05
CA GLY A 9 -22.17 5.13 -7.38
C GLY A 9 -22.22 4.99 -5.85
N VAL A 10 -22.81 3.89 -5.35
CA VAL A 10 -22.87 3.64 -3.90
C VAL A 10 -21.46 3.47 -3.31
N CYS A 11 -20.58 2.70 -3.96
CA CYS A 11 -19.18 2.57 -3.51
C CYS A 11 -18.47 3.93 -3.45
N ALA A 12 -18.67 4.78 -4.44
CA ALA A 12 -18.10 6.14 -4.46
C ALA A 12 -18.67 7.03 -3.34
N VAL A 13 -19.99 6.97 -3.11
CA VAL A 13 -20.64 7.72 -2.01
C VAL A 13 -20.13 7.24 -0.65
N VAL A 14 -20.03 5.94 -0.42
CA VAL A 14 -19.48 5.39 0.83
C VAL A 14 -18.06 5.88 1.06
N GLY A 15 -17.17 5.74 0.06
CA GLY A 15 -15.80 6.23 0.16
C GLY A 15 -15.74 7.73 0.45
N GLY A 16 -16.50 8.53 -0.30
CA GLY A 16 -16.57 9.99 -0.14
C GLY A 16 -17.08 10.40 1.24
N LEU A 17 -18.16 9.79 1.74
CA LEU A 17 -18.72 10.07 3.06
C LEU A 17 -17.76 9.72 4.19
N VAL A 18 -17.07 8.57 4.10
CA VAL A 18 -16.09 8.17 5.13
C VAL A 18 -14.99 9.21 5.25
N PHE A 19 -14.38 9.64 4.14
CA PHE A 19 -13.32 10.65 4.19
C PHE A 19 -13.86 12.03 4.57
N TRP A 20 -15.04 12.40 4.08
CA TRP A 20 -15.70 13.66 4.49
C TRP A 20 -15.94 13.70 6.01
N VAL A 21 -16.38 12.58 6.61
CA VAL A 21 -16.54 12.46 8.08
C VAL A 21 -15.18 12.49 8.77
N ALA A 22 -14.18 11.79 8.24
CA ALA A 22 -12.84 11.73 8.83
C ALA A 22 -12.17 13.11 8.94
N ASP A 23 -12.50 14.03 8.02
CA ASP A 23 -12.00 15.41 8.05
C ASP A 23 -12.72 16.30 9.10
N ARG A 24 -13.73 15.78 9.82
CA ARG A 24 -14.46 16.56 10.82
C ARG A 24 -13.78 16.52 12.20
N PRO A 25 -13.65 17.66 12.91
CA PRO A 25 -13.01 17.71 14.22
C PRO A 25 -13.62 16.75 15.25
N TRP A 26 -14.94 16.58 15.24
CA TRP A 26 -15.63 15.67 16.16
C TRP A 26 -15.33 14.20 15.89
N ALA A 27 -15.02 13.84 14.66
CA ALA A 27 -14.70 12.47 14.26
C ALA A 27 -13.23 12.09 14.52
N ALA A 28 -12.37 13.08 14.77
CA ALA A 28 -10.94 12.87 15.01
C ALA A 28 -10.67 11.90 16.18
N VAL A 29 -11.56 11.81 17.17
CA VAL A 29 -11.46 10.86 18.28
C VAL A 29 -11.48 9.42 17.79
N VAL A 30 -12.36 9.10 16.83
CA VAL A 30 -12.48 7.74 16.26
C VAL A 30 -11.34 7.48 15.27
N PHE A 31 -11.12 8.39 14.31
CA PHE A 31 -10.16 8.19 13.23
C PHE A 31 -8.69 8.31 13.69
N ARG A 32 -8.44 8.77 14.90
CA ARG A 32 -7.14 8.67 15.56
C ARG A 32 -6.72 7.22 15.81
N TRP A 33 -7.69 6.31 16.06
CA TRP A 33 -7.43 4.91 16.40
C TRP A 33 -7.79 3.94 15.28
N VAL A 34 -8.78 4.30 14.46
CA VAL A 34 -9.30 3.43 13.39
C VAL A 34 -9.17 4.15 12.06
N PRO A 35 -8.29 3.68 11.14
CA PRO A 35 -8.09 4.33 9.85
C PRO A 35 -9.39 4.39 9.03
N PRO A 36 -9.63 5.49 8.29
CA PRO A 36 -10.80 5.62 7.43
C PRO A 36 -10.97 4.47 6.43
N VAL A 37 -9.86 3.91 5.95
CA VAL A 37 -9.87 2.82 4.97
C VAL A 37 -10.60 1.58 5.48
N LEU A 38 -10.60 1.30 6.80
CA LEU A 38 -11.39 0.22 7.38
C LEU A 38 -12.88 0.43 7.16
N PHE A 39 -13.37 1.63 7.36
CA PHE A 39 -14.77 1.96 7.13
C PHE A 39 -15.12 1.90 5.65
N VAL A 40 -14.23 2.36 4.76
CA VAL A 40 -14.39 2.22 3.30
C VAL A 40 -14.55 0.75 2.91
N TYR A 41 -13.82 -0.15 3.57
CA TYR A 41 -13.90 -1.57 3.32
C TYR A 41 -15.13 -2.22 3.96
N TYR A 42 -15.39 -2.01 5.25
CA TYR A 42 -16.44 -2.76 5.97
C TYR A 42 -17.86 -2.22 5.76
N LEU A 43 -18.07 -0.91 5.51
CA LEU A 43 -19.40 -0.39 5.28
C LEU A 43 -20.10 -1.01 4.05
N PRO A 44 -19.46 -1.21 2.89
CA PRO A 44 -20.05 -1.93 1.79
C PRO A 44 -20.43 -3.38 2.13
N SER A 45 -19.62 -4.09 2.95
CA SER A 45 -19.96 -5.43 3.44
C SER A 45 -21.27 -5.42 4.26
N VAL A 46 -21.45 -4.42 5.12
CA VAL A 46 -22.70 -4.22 5.86
C VAL A 46 -23.86 -3.95 4.90
N LEU A 47 -23.68 -3.10 3.89
CA LEU A 47 -24.71 -2.81 2.88
C LEU A 47 -25.10 -4.07 2.07
N VAL A 48 -24.18 -4.97 1.81
CA VAL A 48 -24.48 -6.28 1.21
C VAL A 48 -25.29 -7.15 2.16
N SER A 49 -24.93 -7.17 3.44
CA SER A 49 -25.67 -7.92 4.46
C SER A 49 -27.11 -7.40 4.64
N LEU A 50 -27.33 -6.10 4.42
CA LEU A 50 -28.64 -5.45 4.43
C LEU A 50 -29.36 -5.54 3.07
N HIS A 51 -28.85 -6.28 2.10
CA HIS A 51 -29.40 -6.45 0.76
C HIS A 51 -29.52 -5.12 -0.04
N VAL A 52 -28.80 -4.08 0.33
CA VAL A 52 -28.70 -2.80 -0.41
C VAL A 52 -27.78 -2.94 -1.61
N LEU A 53 -26.63 -3.61 -1.42
CA LEU A 53 -25.69 -3.97 -2.48
C LEU A 53 -25.75 -5.46 -2.78
N PRO A 54 -25.58 -5.88 -4.05
CA PRO A 54 -25.47 -7.28 -4.42
C PRO A 54 -24.07 -7.82 -4.06
N ARG A 55 -23.95 -9.13 -3.82
CA ARG A 55 -22.64 -9.80 -3.63
C ARG A 55 -21.81 -9.87 -4.90
N GLN A 56 -22.46 -9.91 -6.06
CA GLN A 56 -21.83 -9.96 -7.38
C GLN A 56 -22.44 -8.89 -8.27
N SER A 57 -21.61 -8.19 -9.03
CA SER A 57 -22.05 -7.15 -9.97
C SER A 57 -20.99 -6.91 -11.03
N GLU A 58 -21.40 -6.63 -12.24
CA GLU A 58 -20.54 -6.12 -13.32
C GLU A 58 -19.81 -4.82 -12.91
N GLY A 59 -20.40 -4.03 -11.99
CA GLY A 59 -19.77 -2.85 -11.42
C GLY A 59 -18.48 -3.17 -10.66
N TYR A 60 -18.40 -4.28 -9.94
CA TYR A 60 -17.18 -4.72 -9.26
C TYR A 60 -16.11 -5.15 -10.25
N ILE A 61 -16.49 -5.85 -11.30
CA ILE A 61 -15.59 -6.27 -12.38
C ILE A 61 -15.02 -5.03 -13.07
N TRP A 62 -15.87 -4.07 -13.41
CA TRP A 62 -15.43 -2.81 -14.03
C TRP A 62 -14.46 -2.02 -13.13
N MET A 63 -14.76 -1.92 -11.83
CA MET A 63 -13.86 -1.24 -10.88
C MET A 63 -12.50 -1.93 -10.80
N ARG A 64 -12.45 -3.26 -10.80
CA ARG A 64 -11.21 -4.03 -10.84
C ARG A 64 -10.42 -3.80 -12.14
N GLU A 65 -11.11 -3.82 -13.27
CA GLU A 65 -10.47 -3.76 -14.58
C GLU A 65 -10.10 -2.34 -15.03
N VAL A 66 -10.77 -1.33 -14.49
CA VAL A 66 -10.58 0.06 -14.90
C VAL A 66 -10.04 0.92 -13.76
N LEU A 67 -10.73 1.00 -12.60
CA LEU A 67 -10.34 1.94 -11.55
C LEU A 67 -9.02 1.56 -10.88
N LEU A 68 -8.75 0.28 -10.64
CA LEU A 68 -7.49 -0.14 -10.02
C LEU A 68 -6.29 0.17 -10.92
N PRO A 69 -6.22 -0.28 -12.20
CA PRO A 69 -5.11 0.10 -13.07
C PRO A 69 -5.00 1.61 -13.30
N PHE A 70 -6.12 2.32 -13.44
CA PHE A 70 -6.15 3.78 -13.56
C PHE A 70 -5.52 4.46 -12.35
N SER A 71 -5.91 4.06 -11.14
CA SER A 71 -5.39 4.63 -9.89
C SER A 71 -3.89 4.37 -9.75
N LEU A 72 -3.46 3.13 -9.94
CA LEU A 72 -2.05 2.74 -9.84
C LEU A 72 -1.19 3.50 -10.86
N PHE A 73 -1.65 3.64 -12.11
CA PHE A 73 -0.90 4.34 -13.13
C PHE A 73 -0.70 5.82 -12.78
N LEU A 74 -1.75 6.51 -12.30
CA LEU A 74 -1.64 7.91 -11.86
C LEU A 74 -0.68 8.04 -10.67
N LEU A 75 -0.86 7.22 -9.64
CA LEU A 75 -0.07 7.29 -8.41
C LEU A 75 1.42 7.03 -8.68
N LEU A 76 1.73 6.00 -9.47
CA LEU A 76 3.11 5.67 -9.80
C LEU A 76 3.78 6.71 -10.71
N SER A 77 3.03 7.28 -11.67
CA SER A 77 3.56 8.31 -12.57
C SER A 77 3.91 9.62 -11.87
N THR A 78 3.35 9.88 -10.68
CA THR A 78 3.59 11.09 -9.89
C THR A 78 4.65 10.93 -8.80
N THR A 79 5.04 9.69 -8.48
CA THR A 79 6.03 9.41 -7.43
C THR A 79 7.37 10.10 -7.73
N ASP A 80 7.92 10.86 -6.78
CA ASP A 80 9.24 11.49 -6.95
C ASP A 80 10.39 10.53 -6.63
N LEU A 81 10.66 9.60 -7.56
CA LEU A 81 11.79 8.67 -7.42
C LEU A 81 13.14 9.39 -7.26
N ARG A 82 13.30 10.59 -7.85
CA ARG A 82 14.54 11.36 -7.67
C ARG A 82 14.66 11.90 -6.25
N ALA A 83 13.56 12.31 -5.62
CA ALA A 83 13.58 12.70 -4.21
C ALA A 83 13.93 11.52 -3.32
N VAL A 84 13.36 10.34 -3.57
CA VAL A 84 13.70 9.10 -2.85
C VAL A 84 15.19 8.79 -2.92
N LEU A 85 15.78 8.86 -4.13
CA LEU A 85 17.23 8.65 -4.30
C LEU A 85 18.08 9.74 -3.61
N ARG A 86 17.56 10.97 -3.44
CA ARG A 86 18.22 12.07 -2.77
C ARG A 86 18.24 11.96 -1.24
N VAL A 87 17.39 11.15 -0.63
CA VAL A 87 17.36 10.89 0.83
C VAL A 87 18.70 10.32 1.30
N GLY A 88 19.40 9.66 0.40
CA GLY A 88 20.76 9.17 0.60
C GLY A 88 20.83 7.65 0.73
N PRO A 89 21.99 7.07 0.38
CA PRO A 89 22.14 5.63 0.27
C PRO A 89 21.93 4.89 1.58
N LYS A 90 22.31 5.47 2.73
CA LYS A 90 22.13 4.82 4.03
C LYS A 90 20.65 4.67 4.40
N ALA A 91 19.85 5.73 4.26
CA ALA A 91 18.42 5.67 4.58
C ALA A 91 17.69 4.71 3.63
N LEU A 92 18.00 4.79 2.32
CA LEU A 92 17.45 3.88 1.33
C LEU A 92 17.84 2.42 1.62
N SER A 93 19.09 2.14 1.97
CA SER A 93 19.55 0.78 2.30
C SER A 93 18.86 0.21 3.54
N VAL A 94 18.65 1.03 4.58
CA VAL A 94 17.91 0.62 5.78
C VAL A 94 16.46 0.29 5.45
N MET A 95 15.79 1.15 4.67
CA MET A 95 14.41 0.90 4.23
C MET A 95 14.30 -0.36 3.35
N LEU A 96 15.21 -0.54 2.41
CA LEU A 96 15.24 -1.73 1.54
C LEU A 96 15.52 -3.01 2.35
N ALA A 97 16.34 -2.94 3.38
CA ALA A 97 16.55 -4.09 4.28
C ALA A 97 15.26 -4.46 5.02
N GLY A 98 14.43 -3.47 5.41
CA GLY A 98 13.09 -3.70 5.92
C GLY A 98 12.20 -4.41 4.90
N SER A 99 12.21 -3.94 3.63
CA SER A 99 11.47 -4.59 2.54
C SER A 99 11.95 -6.02 2.28
N VAL A 100 13.26 -6.28 2.33
CA VAL A 100 13.81 -7.65 2.25
C VAL A 100 13.31 -8.48 3.43
N GLY A 101 13.26 -7.90 4.64
CA GLY A 101 12.68 -8.55 5.82
C GLY A 101 11.21 -8.91 5.64
N VAL A 102 10.43 -8.10 4.91
CA VAL A 102 9.06 -8.43 4.53
C VAL A 102 9.04 -9.60 3.53
N ILE A 103 9.86 -9.55 2.47
CA ILE A 103 9.89 -10.58 1.43
C ILE A 103 10.32 -11.94 1.99
N VAL A 104 11.31 -11.98 2.88
CA VAL A 104 11.80 -13.22 3.50
C VAL A 104 10.90 -13.66 4.65
N GLY A 105 10.43 -12.71 5.45
CA GLY A 105 9.63 -12.96 6.64
C GLY A 105 8.27 -13.59 6.34
N GLY A 106 7.62 -13.19 5.23
CA GLY A 106 6.33 -13.74 4.82
C GLY A 106 6.36 -15.26 4.62
N PRO A 107 7.18 -15.78 3.72
CA PRO A 107 7.33 -17.23 3.54
C PRO A 107 7.75 -17.98 4.81
N VAL A 108 8.67 -17.42 5.60
CA VAL A 108 9.12 -18.05 6.87
C VAL A 108 7.95 -18.11 7.87
N ALA A 109 7.25 -17.00 8.08
CA ALA A 109 6.10 -16.97 8.98
C ALA A 109 4.99 -17.92 8.52
N TYR A 110 4.69 -17.94 7.22
CA TYR A 110 3.74 -18.89 6.63
C TYR A 110 4.14 -20.33 6.90
N LEU A 111 5.38 -20.73 6.64
CA LEU A 111 5.86 -22.09 6.87
C LEU A 111 5.74 -22.52 8.35
N LEU A 112 5.95 -21.59 9.28
CA LEU A 112 5.83 -21.85 10.71
C LEU A 112 4.37 -22.00 11.18
N THR A 113 3.43 -21.39 10.48
CA THR A 113 2.02 -21.30 10.92
C THR A 113 1.05 -22.03 9.99
N ARG A 114 1.51 -22.59 8.87
CA ARG A 114 0.66 -23.15 7.80
C ARG A 114 -0.35 -24.21 8.27
N SER A 115 -0.03 -24.93 9.33
CA SER A 115 -0.94 -25.95 9.88
C SER A 115 -2.21 -25.39 10.52
N TRP A 116 -2.23 -24.09 10.81
CA TRP A 116 -3.35 -23.36 11.40
C TRP A 116 -4.05 -22.41 10.41
N LEU A 117 -3.53 -22.34 9.18
CA LEU A 117 -4.01 -21.44 8.15
C LEU A 117 -4.83 -22.20 7.09
N PRO A 118 -5.80 -21.52 6.42
CA PRO A 118 -6.43 -22.05 5.22
C PRO A 118 -5.40 -22.35 4.12
N GLU A 119 -5.73 -23.26 3.21
CA GLU A 119 -4.83 -23.67 2.12
C GLU A 119 -4.41 -22.49 1.24
N GLU A 120 -5.33 -21.57 0.96
CA GLU A 120 -5.10 -20.38 0.13
C GLU A 120 -4.50 -19.19 0.89
N ALA A 121 -4.16 -19.34 2.17
CA ALA A 121 -3.63 -18.25 3.00
C ALA A 121 -2.37 -17.61 2.43
N TRP A 122 -1.53 -18.37 1.70
CA TRP A 122 -0.33 -17.84 1.07
C TRP A 122 -0.63 -16.71 0.07
N GLN A 123 -1.75 -16.80 -0.68
CA GLN A 123 -2.18 -15.75 -1.62
C GLN A 123 -2.56 -14.46 -0.86
N GLY A 124 -3.29 -14.62 0.23
CA GLY A 124 -3.63 -13.50 1.09
C GLY A 124 -2.40 -12.85 1.75
N LEU A 125 -1.47 -13.67 2.24
CA LEU A 125 -0.20 -13.17 2.80
C LEU A 125 0.68 -12.51 1.73
N ALA A 126 0.65 -12.97 0.47
CA ALA A 126 1.31 -12.28 -0.62
C ALA A 126 0.71 -10.88 -0.86
N ALA A 127 -0.63 -10.73 -0.77
CA ALA A 127 -1.27 -9.43 -0.83
C ALA A 127 -0.86 -8.53 0.34
N LEU A 128 -0.75 -9.09 1.56
CA LEU A 128 -0.27 -8.38 2.75
C LEU A 128 1.20 -7.94 2.59
N ALA A 129 2.06 -8.76 1.96
CA ALA A 129 3.41 -8.33 1.59
C ALA A 129 3.40 -7.10 0.68
N GLY A 130 2.47 -7.06 -0.27
CA GLY A 130 2.24 -5.89 -1.13
C GLY A 130 1.89 -4.64 -0.32
N SER A 131 1.00 -4.76 0.69
CA SER A 131 0.66 -3.69 1.62
C SER A 131 1.90 -3.18 2.37
N TRP A 132 2.68 -4.10 2.93
CA TRP A 132 3.84 -3.79 3.76
C TRP A 132 5.07 -3.28 2.99
N ILE A 133 5.04 -3.28 1.68
CA ILE A 133 6.10 -2.70 0.84
C ILE A 133 5.63 -1.41 0.16
N GLY A 134 4.34 -1.31 -0.19
CA GLY A 134 3.84 -0.21 -1.01
C GLY A 134 2.42 0.28 -0.70
N GLY A 135 1.81 -0.18 0.40
CA GLY A 135 0.50 0.28 0.86
C GLY A 135 -0.68 -0.39 0.17
N SER A 136 -1.90 0.14 0.43
CA SER A 136 -3.17 -0.47 0.01
C SER A 136 -3.33 -0.64 -1.51
N GLY A 137 -2.69 0.20 -2.32
CA GLY A 137 -2.68 0.03 -3.77
C GLY A 137 -1.97 -1.25 -4.20
N ASN A 138 -0.81 -1.52 -3.61
CA ASN A 138 -0.06 -2.75 -3.88
C ASN A 138 -0.75 -3.98 -3.29
N PHE A 139 -1.36 -3.87 -2.10
CA PHE A 139 -2.22 -4.93 -1.57
C PHE A 139 -3.27 -5.34 -2.60
N ALA A 140 -4.01 -4.36 -3.13
CA ALA A 140 -5.06 -4.59 -4.11
C ALA A 140 -4.53 -5.21 -5.40
N ALA A 141 -3.40 -4.70 -5.92
CA ALA A 141 -2.78 -5.20 -7.14
C ALA A 141 -2.29 -6.65 -6.99
N VAL A 142 -1.59 -6.95 -5.89
CA VAL A 142 -1.07 -8.30 -5.63
C VAL A 142 -2.22 -9.27 -5.36
N LYS A 143 -3.23 -8.86 -4.55
CA LYS A 143 -4.44 -9.65 -4.31
C LYS A 143 -5.07 -10.16 -5.62
N GLU A 144 -5.26 -9.25 -6.57
CA GLU A 144 -5.85 -9.60 -7.86
C GLU A 144 -4.88 -10.42 -8.73
N ALA A 145 -3.58 -10.10 -8.68
CA ALA A 145 -2.56 -10.80 -9.48
C ALA A 145 -2.41 -12.28 -9.09
N VAL A 146 -2.43 -12.58 -7.77
CA VAL A 146 -2.29 -13.96 -7.28
C VAL A 146 -3.62 -14.68 -7.08
N GLY A 147 -4.75 -14.01 -7.34
CA GLY A 147 -6.08 -14.58 -7.17
C GLY A 147 -6.43 -14.89 -5.71
N ALA A 148 -6.02 -14.03 -4.77
CA ALA A 148 -6.33 -14.27 -3.35
C ALA A 148 -7.85 -14.24 -3.10
N PRO A 149 -8.40 -15.23 -2.35
CA PRO A 149 -9.83 -15.31 -2.07
C PRO A 149 -10.35 -14.05 -1.35
N ASP A 150 -11.53 -13.59 -1.75
CA ASP A 150 -12.17 -12.41 -1.13
C ASP A 150 -12.48 -12.64 0.37
N ALA A 151 -12.64 -13.89 0.80
CA ALA A 151 -12.85 -14.28 2.20
C ALA A 151 -11.64 -13.95 3.10
N LEU A 152 -10.41 -13.91 2.56
CA LEU A 152 -9.21 -13.59 3.32
C LEU A 152 -8.96 -12.09 3.45
N VAL A 153 -9.56 -11.25 2.59
CA VAL A 153 -9.25 -9.82 2.53
C VAL A 153 -9.64 -9.11 3.83
N GLY A 154 -10.83 -9.38 4.36
CA GLY A 154 -11.28 -8.79 5.63
C GLY A 154 -10.34 -9.09 6.79
N PRO A 155 -10.10 -10.37 7.13
CA PRO A 155 -9.14 -10.75 8.17
C PRO A 155 -7.76 -10.13 7.99
N LEU A 156 -7.24 -10.07 6.77
CA LEU A 156 -5.92 -9.50 6.49
C LEU A 156 -5.86 -7.99 6.70
N ILE A 157 -6.91 -7.23 6.36
CA ILE A 157 -6.98 -5.80 6.64
C ILE A 157 -7.00 -5.53 8.16
N ILE A 158 -7.67 -6.40 8.93
CA ILE A 158 -7.63 -6.31 10.41
C ILE A 158 -6.22 -6.56 10.92
N VAL A 159 -5.56 -7.62 10.44
CA VAL A 159 -4.19 -7.98 10.82
C VAL A 159 -3.21 -6.87 10.44
N ASP A 160 -3.27 -6.37 9.23
CA ASP A 160 -2.47 -5.25 8.73
C ASP A 160 -2.59 -4.03 9.66
N THR A 161 -3.82 -3.61 9.91
CA THR A 161 -4.10 -2.46 10.79
C THR A 161 -3.62 -2.70 12.22
N ALA A 162 -3.95 -3.85 12.81
CA ALA A 162 -3.58 -4.16 14.19
C ALA A 162 -2.05 -4.13 14.37
N ILE A 163 -1.31 -4.73 13.44
CA ILE A 163 0.15 -4.77 13.50
C ILE A 163 0.74 -3.38 13.25
N ALA A 164 0.28 -2.65 12.22
CA ALA A 164 0.82 -1.35 11.87
C ALA A 164 0.67 -0.32 13.00
N TYR A 165 -0.50 -0.28 13.67
CA TYR A 165 -0.74 0.67 14.76
C TYR A 165 -0.08 0.25 16.07
N THR A 166 -0.03 -1.05 16.38
CA THR A 166 0.72 -1.56 17.53
C THR A 166 2.19 -1.24 17.37
N TRP A 167 2.75 -1.47 16.17
CA TRP A 167 4.14 -1.18 15.86
C TRP A 167 4.44 0.32 15.91
N MET A 168 3.56 1.16 15.39
CA MET A 168 3.67 2.61 15.54
C MET A 168 3.78 3.00 17.01
N GLY A 169 2.93 2.43 17.88
CA GLY A 169 3.00 2.66 19.32
C GLY A 169 4.36 2.29 19.93
N VAL A 170 4.92 1.15 19.51
CA VAL A 170 6.28 0.72 19.92
C VAL A 170 7.33 1.73 19.46
N LEU A 171 7.28 2.16 18.20
CA LEU A 171 8.23 3.13 17.67
C LEU A 171 8.14 4.50 18.35
N LEU A 172 6.92 4.99 18.64
CA LEU A 172 6.70 6.23 19.41
C LEU A 172 7.25 6.13 20.84
N PHE A 173 7.11 4.96 21.47
CA PHE A 173 7.73 4.70 22.77
C PHE A 173 9.26 4.71 22.67
N LEU A 174 9.85 4.06 21.67
CA LEU A 174 11.29 4.02 21.44
C LEU A 174 11.90 5.39 21.11
N ALA A 175 11.12 6.34 20.60
CA ALA A 175 11.59 7.69 20.33
C ALA A 175 12.13 8.39 21.60
N ARG A 176 11.61 8.04 22.77
CA ARG A 176 12.11 8.55 24.07
C ARG A 176 13.53 8.12 24.37
N TYR A 177 13.97 7.01 23.82
CA TYR A 177 15.29 6.39 24.01
C TYR A 177 16.19 6.59 22.79
N GLN A 178 15.88 7.56 21.93
CA GLN A 178 16.63 7.79 20.69
C GLN A 178 18.12 7.96 20.93
N ALA A 179 18.53 8.78 21.91
CA ALA A 179 19.92 9.05 22.22
C ALA A 179 20.68 7.80 22.69
N GLU A 180 20.04 6.95 23.50
CA GLU A 180 20.58 5.68 23.98
C GLU A 180 20.74 4.68 22.83
N LEU A 181 19.72 4.56 22.00
CA LEU A 181 19.71 3.68 20.83
C LEU A 181 20.73 4.12 19.79
N ASP A 182 20.85 5.42 19.52
CA ASP A 182 21.86 5.97 18.62
C ASP A 182 23.28 5.72 19.13
N ARG A 183 23.52 5.84 20.44
CA ARG A 183 24.81 5.49 21.07
C ARG A 183 25.10 3.99 20.94
N TRP A 184 24.12 3.14 21.26
CA TRP A 184 24.25 1.69 21.09
C TRP A 184 24.52 1.32 19.64
N ASN A 185 23.82 1.97 18.70
CA ASN A 185 23.96 1.76 17.27
C ASN A 185 25.25 2.39 16.68
N ARG A 186 26.00 3.21 17.47
CA ARG A 186 27.13 4.04 16.99
C ARG A 186 26.73 4.87 15.77
N ALA A 187 25.53 5.45 15.82
CA ALA A 187 24.91 6.15 14.70
C ALA A 187 25.70 7.38 14.26
N ASP A 188 25.81 7.56 12.96
CA ASP A 188 26.34 8.78 12.35
C ASP A 188 25.20 9.81 12.24
N THR A 189 25.07 10.65 13.26
CA THR A 189 24.03 11.68 13.34
C THR A 189 24.26 12.86 12.41
N THR A 190 25.46 13.00 11.80
CA THR A 190 25.74 14.08 10.84
C THR A 190 24.88 13.97 9.58
N LEU A 191 24.47 12.76 9.23
CA LEU A 191 23.50 12.51 8.14
C LEU A 191 22.13 13.13 8.42
N LEU A 192 21.69 13.05 9.67
CA LEU A 192 20.39 13.59 10.08
C LEU A 192 20.40 15.12 9.97
N THR A 193 21.47 15.77 10.45
CA THR A 193 21.63 17.22 10.35
C THR A 193 21.58 17.68 8.88
N LYS A 194 22.34 17.02 8.00
CA LYS A 194 22.33 17.33 6.56
C LYS A 194 20.97 17.11 5.90
N LEU A 195 20.21 16.10 6.33
CA LEU A 195 18.89 15.82 5.81
C LEU A 195 17.89 16.90 6.24
N ILE A 196 17.96 17.31 7.51
CA ILE A 196 17.12 18.38 8.07
C ILE A 196 17.41 19.71 7.35
N GLU A 197 18.67 20.12 7.23
CA GLU A 197 19.08 21.34 6.51
C GLU A 197 18.54 21.36 5.07
N LYS A 198 18.54 20.21 4.41
CA LYS A 198 18.03 20.07 3.05
C LYS A 198 16.50 20.20 2.97
N LEU A 199 15.76 19.61 3.94
CA LEU A 199 14.31 19.75 4.02
C LEU A 199 13.88 21.19 4.32
N GLU A 200 14.64 21.92 5.12
CA GLU A 200 14.41 23.34 5.40
C GLU A 200 14.53 24.21 4.14
N GLN A 201 15.39 23.82 3.19
CA GLN A 201 15.60 24.52 1.92
C GLN A 201 14.54 24.19 0.86
N GLU A 202 13.84 23.06 0.95
CA GLU A 202 12.79 22.68 0.02
C GLU A 202 11.50 23.46 0.36
N LYS A 203 11.18 24.49 -0.45
CA LYS A 203 9.95 25.27 -0.32
C LYS A 203 8.73 24.35 -0.43
N LYS A 204 7.79 24.46 0.52
CA LYS A 204 6.48 23.78 0.47
C LYS A 204 5.82 24.07 -0.88
N VAL A 205 5.61 23.02 -1.67
CA VAL A 205 4.84 23.11 -2.91
C VAL A 205 3.38 23.42 -2.54
N ALA A 206 2.78 24.43 -3.20
CA ALA A 206 1.38 24.75 -2.98
C ALA A 206 0.48 23.51 -3.29
N PRO A 207 -0.61 23.31 -2.51
CA PRO A 207 -1.53 22.21 -2.76
C PRO A 207 -2.03 22.23 -4.20
N ALA A 208 -2.07 21.07 -4.84
CA ALA A 208 -2.61 20.93 -6.19
C ALA A 208 -4.09 21.29 -6.22
N GLU A 209 -4.52 22.10 -7.18
CA GLU A 209 -5.93 22.41 -7.41
C GLU A 209 -6.47 21.57 -8.56
N LEU A 210 -7.59 20.87 -8.30
CA LEU A 210 -8.30 20.12 -9.33
C LEU A 210 -9.16 21.09 -10.15
N THR A 211 -8.66 21.45 -11.34
CA THR A 211 -9.41 22.23 -12.32
C THR A 211 -10.08 21.33 -13.36
N VAL A 212 -11.15 21.80 -14.01
CA VAL A 212 -11.84 21.00 -15.05
C VAL A 212 -10.89 20.54 -16.16
N PRO A 213 -10.05 21.40 -16.78
CA PRO A 213 -9.07 20.94 -17.76
C PRO A 213 -8.08 19.93 -17.20
N GLY A 214 -7.59 20.15 -15.96
CA GLY A 214 -6.69 19.22 -15.28
C GLY A 214 -7.33 17.85 -15.07
N MET A 215 -8.58 17.79 -14.58
CA MET A 215 -9.31 16.54 -14.41
C MET A 215 -9.47 15.77 -15.73
N LEU A 216 -9.87 16.45 -16.81
CA LEU A 216 -10.02 15.81 -18.11
C LEU A 216 -8.71 15.22 -18.63
N LEU A 217 -7.59 15.96 -18.49
CA LEU A 217 -6.26 15.47 -18.85
C LEU A 217 -5.86 14.26 -18.01
N LEU A 218 -6.08 14.29 -16.70
CA LEU A 218 -5.74 13.21 -15.79
C LEU A 218 -6.58 11.95 -16.05
N ILE A 219 -7.89 12.11 -16.31
CA ILE A 219 -8.77 11.01 -16.67
C ILE A 219 -8.30 10.38 -17.99
N GLY A 220 -8.07 11.18 -19.03
CA GLY A 220 -7.56 10.70 -20.30
C GLY A 220 -6.22 9.99 -20.18
N PHE A 221 -5.26 10.59 -19.48
CA PHE A 221 -3.94 10.02 -19.24
C PHE A 221 -4.00 8.70 -18.45
N GLY A 222 -4.75 8.66 -17.36
CA GLY A 222 -4.89 7.46 -16.52
C GLY A 222 -5.58 6.31 -17.26
N LEU A 223 -6.67 6.58 -18.00
CA LEU A 223 -7.37 5.57 -18.78
C LEU A 223 -6.50 5.02 -19.93
N THR A 224 -5.80 5.91 -20.65
CA THR A 224 -4.89 5.50 -21.73
C THR A 224 -3.75 4.65 -21.18
N GLY A 225 -3.19 5.02 -20.02
CA GLY A 225 -2.16 4.23 -19.34
C GLY A 225 -2.66 2.86 -18.89
N ALA A 226 -3.85 2.79 -18.32
CA ALA A 226 -4.47 1.53 -17.88
C ALA A 226 -4.71 0.59 -19.08
N VAL A 227 -5.34 1.10 -20.15
CA VAL A 227 -5.63 0.31 -21.36
C VAL A 227 -4.34 -0.10 -22.07
N GLY A 228 -3.37 0.81 -22.19
CA GLY A 228 -2.07 0.52 -22.81
C GLY A 228 -1.31 -0.56 -22.05
N SER A 229 -1.29 -0.48 -20.71
CA SER A 229 -0.64 -1.47 -19.85
C SER A 229 -1.33 -2.85 -19.95
N ARG A 230 -2.66 -2.87 -20.05
CA ARG A 230 -3.42 -4.11 -20.23
C ARG A 230 -3.07 -4.79 -21.54
N ARG A 231 -3.14 -4.06 -22.66
CA ARG A 231 -2.82 -4.62 -24.00
C ARG A 231 -1.38 -5.11 -24.10
N LEU A 232 -0.44 -4.34 -23.54
CA LEU A 232 0.97 -4.74 -23.53
C LEU A 232 1.19 -5.95 -22.61
N GLY A 233 0.54 -5.99 -21.44
CA GLY A 233 0.59 -7.13 -20.54
C GLY A 233 0.05 -8.41 -21.16
N GLU A 234 -1.08 -8.34 -21.88
CA GLU A 234 -1.66 -9.46 -22.64
C GLU A 234 -0.69 -9.93 -23.74
N ALA A 235 -0.06 -8.99 -24.46
CA ALA A 235 0.90 -9.33 -25.50
C ALA A 235 2.19 -9.97 -24.95
N VAL A 236 2.66 -9.53 -23.77
CA VAL A 236 3.80 -10.15 -23.10
C VAL A 236 3.43 -11.53 -22.59
N TYR A 237 2.29 -11.66 -21.94
CA TYR A 237 1.78 -12.94 -21.43
C TYR A 237 1.72 -13.99 -22.53
N GLY A 238 1.06 -13.71 -23.64
CA GLY A 238 0.94 -14.67 -24.76
C GLY A 238 2.26 -15.11 -25.39
N ARG A 239 3.35 -14.33 -25.20
CA ARG A 239 4.70 -14.73 -25.65
C ARG A 239 5.48 -15.54 -24.62
N VAL A 240 5.27 -15.25 -23.35
CA VAL A 240 6.08 -15.79 -22.24
C VAL A 240 5.43 -17.03 -21.62
N GLU A 241 4.10 -17.13 -21.64
CA GLU A 241 3.33 -18.24 -21.05
C GLU A 241 3.81 -19.64 -21.52
N PRO A 242 3.99 -19.92 -22.84
CA PRO A 242 4.40 -21.26 -23.28
C PRO A 242 5.80 -21.65 -22.75
N TRP A 243 6.67 -20.66 -22.59
CA TRP A 243 8.00 -20.87 -22.01
C TRP A 243 7.93 -21.08 -20.50
N LEU A 244 7.08 -20.29 -19.79
CA LEU A 244 6.90 -20.42 -18.33
C LEU A 244 6.30 -21.78 -17.96
N GLU A 245 5.32 -22.25 -18.69
CA GLU A 245 4.71 -23.56 -18.46
C GLU A 245 5.70 -24.70 -18.60
N GLN A 246 6.63 -24.60 -19.57
CA GLN A 246 7.65 -25.61 -19.78
C GLN A 246 8.81 -25.52 -18.77
N ALA A 247 9.30 -24.31 -18.50
CA ALA A 247 10.49 -24.11 -17.67
C ALA A 247 10.17 -24.07 -16.16
N PHE A 248 9.00 -23.55 -15.79
CA PHE A 248 8.59 -23.30 -14.40
C PHE A 248 7.10 -23.57 -14.17
N PRO A 249 6.61 -24.81 -14.32
CA PRO A 249 5.18 -25.14 -14.28
C PRO A 249 4.51 -24.73 -12.96
N LEU A 250 5.23 -24.76 -11.83
CA LEU A 250 4.71 -24.32 -10.53
C LEU A 250 4.50 -22.80 -10.45
N MET A 251 5.15 -22.02 -11.29
CA MET A 251 5.05 -20.56 -11.32
C MET A 251 4.12 -20.05 -12.42
N ALA A 252 3.74 -20.87 -13.38
CA ALA A 252 2.90 -20.47 -14.52
C ALA A 252 1.57 -19.84 -14.05
N GLY A 253 0.93 -20.41 -13.03
CA GLY A 253 -0.32 -19.88 -12.47
C GLY A 253 -0.19 -18.51 -11.76
N VAL A 254 1.01 -18.13 -11.32
CA VAL A 254 1.27 -16.83 -10.68
C VAL A 254 1.44 -15.72 -11.72
N PHE A 255 2.01 -16.03 -12.88
CA PHE A 255 2.25 -15.07 -13.96
C PHE A 255 1.06 -14.96 -14.94
N SER A 256 -0.11 -14.64 -14.42
CA SER A 256 -1.31 -14.41 -15.23
C SER A 256 -1.19 -13.16 -16.13
N SER A 257 -2.08 -13.02 -17.10
CA SER A 257 -2.20 -11.82 -17.94
C SER A 257 -2.38 -10.56 -17.08
N TYR A 258 -3.11 -10.66 -15.96
CA TYR A 258 -3.29 -9.56 -15.01
C TYR A 258 -1.98 -9.21 -14.30
N THR A 259 -1.19 -10.20 -13.89
CA THR A 259 0.14 -9.98 -13.30
C THR A 259 1.05 -9.21 -14.25
N TRP A 260 1.09 -9.60 -15.52
CA TRP A 260 1.86 -8.89 -16.54
C TRP A 260 1.38 -7.47 -16.78
N MET A 261 0.06 -7.25 -16.78
CA MET A 261 -0.51 -5.89 -16.84
C MET A 261 0.00 -5.03 -15.67
N VAL A 262 -0.04 -5.54 -14.43
CA VAL A 262 0.46 -4.81 -13.25
C VAL A 262 1.95 -4.51 -13.36
N LEU A 263 2.76 -5.47 -13.78
CA LEU A 263 4.21 -5.28 -13.97
C LEU A 263 4.52 -4.20 -15.03
N VAL A 264 3.84 -4.25 -16.18
CA VAL A 264 3.98 -3.24 -17.25
C VAL A 264 3.56 -1.86 -16.73
N LEU A 265 2.41 -1.78 -16.07
CA LEU A 265 1.87 -0.55 -15.52
C LEU A 265 2.83 0.07 -14.49
N THR A 266 3.35 -0.75 -13.59
CA THR A 266 4.28 -0.31 -12.54
C THR A 266 5.59 0.19 -13.15
N THR A 267 6.13 -0.55 -14.11
CA THR A 267 7.36 -0.17 -14.81
C THR A 267 7.17 1.11 -15.60
N ALA A 268 6.08 1.22 -16.37
CA ALA A 268 5.76 2.42 -17.14
C ALA A 268 5.56 3.64 -16.22
N GLY A 269 4.79 3.51 -15.14
CA GLY A 269 4.60 4.56 -14.15
C GLY A 269 5.92 5.02 -13.53
N ALA A 270 6.78 4.08 -13.12
CA ALA A 270 8.11 4.36 -12.58
C ALA A 270 9.00 5.10 -13.59
N ILE A 271 9.04 4.68 -14.86
CA ILE A 271 9.78 5.36 -15.92
C ILE A 271 9.23 6.79 -16.13
N LEU A 272 7.92 6.94 -16.23
CA LEU A 272 7.27 8.25 -16.42
C LEU A 272 7.54 9.19 -15.23
N SER A 273 7.64 8.68 -14.02
CA SER A 273 7.96 9.46 -12.82
C SER A 273 9.36 10.11 -12.87
N LEU A 274 10.28 9.55 -13.65
CA LEU A 274 11.61 10.13 -13.89
C LEU A 274 11.61 11.22 -14.97
N THR A 275 10.49 11.41 -15.66
CA THR A 275 10.32 12.38 -16.76
C THR A 275 9.56 13.64 -16.27
N PRO A 276 9.46 14.68 -17.10
CA PRO A 276 8.59 15.84 -16.81
C PRO A 276 7.10 15.50 -16.62
N VAL A 277 6.65 14.33 -17.07
CA VAL A 277 5.26 13.84 -16.89
C VAL A 277 4.86 13.84 -15.41
N ARG A 278 5.77 13.58 -14.47
CA ARG A 278 5.46 13.66 -13.03
C ARG A 278 4.82 14.98 -12.59
N ARG A 279 5.00 16.08 -13.39
CA ARG A 279 4.38 17.40 -13.11
C ARG A 279 2.86 17.37 -13.15
N ILE A 280 2.24 16.31 -13.68
CA ILE A 280 0.79 16.07 -13.58
C ILE A 280 0.29 16.05 -12.13
N GLU A 281 1.19 15.84 -11.16
CA GLU A 281 0.86 16.00 -9.74
C GLU A 281 0.34 17.41 -9.42
N ARG A 282 0.82 18.43 -10.09
CA ARG A 282 0.32 19.82 -9.97
C ARG A 282 -1.14 19.97 -10.42
N LEU A 283 -1.66 19.02 -11.19
CA LEU A 283 -3.07 18.95 -11.59
C LEU A 283 -3.93 18.14 -10.61
N GLY A 284 -3.32 17.57 -9.55
CA GLY A 284 -4.01 16.76 -8.55
C GLY A 284 -4.09 15.27 -8.88
N ALA A 285 -3.11 14.74 -9.62
CA ALA A 285 -3.13 13.33 -10.06
C ALA A 285 -3.19 12.34 -8.89
N SER A 286 -2.45 12.56 -7.79
CA SER A 286 -2.53 11.72 -6.59
C SER A 286 -3.92 11.76 -5.97
N ARG A 287 -4.57 12.93 -5.90
CA ARG A 287 -5.93 13.04 -5.35
C ARG A 287 -6.93 12.21 -6.16
N LEU A 288 -6.87 12.32 -7.49
CA LEU A 288 -7.75 11.54 -8.36
C LEU A 288 -7.42 10.04 -8.30
N GLY A 289 -6.13 9.69 -8.28
CA GLY A 289 -5.67 8.31 -8.16
C GLY A 289 -6.14 7.65 -6.86
N TYR A 290 -5.97 8.31 -5.71
CA TYR A 290 -6.48 7.79 -4.44
C TYR A 290 -8.00 7.72 -4.40
N SER A 291 -8.72 8.69 -4.97
CA SER A 291 -10.18 8.63 -5.05
C SER A 291 -10.65 7.38 -5.79
N ALA A 292 -10.06 7.08 -6.96
CA ALA A 292 -10.37 5.87 -7.72
C ALA A 292 -9.98 4.59 -6.95
N LEU A 293 -8.83 4.58 -6.27
CA LEU A 293 -8.39 3.45 -5.43
C LEU A 293 -9.38 3.16 -4.30
N TYR A 294 -9.86 4.18 -3.61
CA TYR A 294 -10.78 3.98 -2.49
C TYR A 294 -12.16 3.51 -2.95
N VAL A 295 -12.65 3.95 -4.12
CA VAL A 295 -13.86 3.39 -4.72
C VAL A 295 -13.67 1.91 -5.05
N PHE A 296 -12.51 1.53 -5.59
CA PHE A 296 -12.18 0.12 -5.81
C PHE A 296 -12.10 -0.67 -4.48
N LEU A 297 -11.46 -0.14 -3.45
CA LEU A 297 -11.39 -0.80 -2.13
C LEU A 297 -12.78 -1.01 -1.52
N ALA A 298 -13.71 -0.08 -1.71
CA ALA A 298 -15.11 -0.28 -1.31
C ALA A 298 -15.75 -1.47 -2.03
N SER A 299 -15.40 -1.71 -3.31
CA SER A 299 -15.88 -2.89 -4.04
C SER A 299 -15.32 -4.21 -3.50
N LEU A 300 -14.08 -4.22 -3.04
CA LEU A 300 -13.51 -5.40 -2.36
C LEU A 300 -14.27 -5.69 -1.06
N GLY A 301 -14.60 -4.65 -0.30
CA GLY A 301 -15.41 -4.78 0.90
C GLY A 301 -16.81 -5.34 0.65
N ALA A 302 -17.46 -4.91 -0.43
CA ALA A 302 -18.77 -5.47 -0.81
C ALA A 302 -18.74 -6.96 -1.14
N LYS A 303 -17.60 -7.45 -1.64
CA LYS A 303 -17.38 -8.88 -1.96
C LYS A 303 -16.91 -9.69 -0.74
N ALA A 304 -16.54 -9.02 0.36
CA ALA A 304 -15.97 -9.67 1.53
C ALA A 304 -16.95 -10.68 2.14
N ASP A 305 -16.43 -11.86 2.43
CA ASP A 305 -17.13 -12.87 3.22
C ASP A 305 -16.61 -12.83 4.67
N LEU A 306 -17.50 -12.51 5.61
CA LEU A 306 -17.13 -12.47 7.03
C LEU A 306 -16.84 -13.85 7.63
N SER A 307 -17.14 -14.94 6.92
CA SER A 307 -16.79 -16.31 7.36
C SER A 307 -15.28 -16.50 7.54
N GLY A 308 -14.47 -15.78 6.76
CA GLY A 308 -13.01 -15.78 6.88
C GLY A 308 -12.46 -15.22 8.20
N LEU A 309 -13.28 -14.53 9.01
CA LEU A 309 -12.86 -14.00 10.33
C LEU A 309 -12.38 -15.07 11.30
N ALA A 310 -12.82 -16.32 11.14
CA ALA A 310 -12.34 -17.45 11.95
C ALA A 310 -10.82 -17.69 11.81
N ALA A 311 -10.24 -17.34 10.67
CA ALA A 311 -8.79 -17.45 10.43
C ALA A 311 -7.97 -16.26 10.99
N ALA A 312 -8.61 -15.18 11.43
CA ALA A 312 -7.94 -13.96 11.88
C ALA A 312 -6.91 -14.18 13.01
N PRO A 313 -7.15 -15.02 14.05
CA PRO A 313 -6.16 -15.25 15.11
C PRO A 313 -4.88 -15.91 14.60
N ALA A 314 -4.98 -16.89 13.70
CA ALA A 314 -3.83 -17.56 13.11
C ALA A 314 -3.06 -16.62 12.16
N LEU A 315 -3.78 -15.84 11.37
CA LEU A 315 -3.21 -14.79 10.51
C LEU A 315 -2.51 -13.69 11.33
N LEU A 316 -3.07 -13.30 12.49
CA LEU A 316 -2.44 -12.34 13.38
C LEU A 316 -1.14 -12.88 13.96
N LEU A 317 -1.12 -14.15 14.41
CA LEU A 317 0.11 -14.80 14.87
C LEU A 317 1.16 -14.83 13.75
N THR A 318 0.76 -15.19 12.53
CA THR A 318 1.62 -15.17 11.35
C THR A 318 2.20 -13.77 11.13
N GLY A 319 1.36 -12.74 11.18
CA GLY A 319 1.77 -11.35 11.03
C GLY A 319 2.73 -10.87 12.12
N VAL A 320 2.54 -11.29 13.37
CA VAL A 320 3.47 -10.99 14.48
C VAL A 320 4.84 -11.62 14.25
N ILE A 321 4.89 -12.91 13.90
CA ILE A 321 6.16 -13.58 13.56
C ILE A 321 6.86 -12.88 12.40
N TRP A 322 6.10 -12.57 11.38
CA TRP A 322 6.59 -11.84 10.20
C TRP A 322 7.17 -10.47 10.57
N MET A 323 6.43 -9.72 11.40
CA MET A 323 6.88 -8.41 11.90
C MET A 323 8.20 -8.51 12.66
N LEU A 324 8.38 -9.53 13.50
CA LEU A 324 9.64 -9.77 14.24
C LEU A 324 10.82 -10.00 13.28
N ILE A 325 10.59 -10.74 12.19
CA ILE A 325 11.61 -10.96 11.15
C ILE A 325 11.94 -9.62 10.44
N HIS A 326 10.93 -8.83 10.08
CA HIS A 326 11.14 -7.50 9.52
C HIS A 326 11.98 -6.62 10.45
N VAL A 327 11.65 -6.58 11.74
CA VAL A 327 12.40 -5.81 12.75
C VAL A 327 13.86 -6.28 12.84
N LEU A 328 14.09 -7.59 12.79
CA LEU A 328 15.44 -8.15 12.81
C LEU A 328 16.27 -7.64 11.62
N PHE A 329 15.69 -7.68 10.41
CA PHE A 329 16.38 -7.23 9.19
C PHE A 329 16.70 -5.73 9.23
N ILE A 330 15.71 -4.89 9.54
CA ILE A 330 15.92 -3.44 9.55
C ILE A 330 16.86 -2.99 10.66
N SER A 331 16.75 -3.61 11.85
CA SER A 331 17.64 -3.30 12.99
C SER A 331 19.08 -3.73 12.73
N THR A 332 19.27 -4.89 12.09
CA THR A 332 20.60 -5.39 11.70
C THR A 332 21.24 -4.46 10.68
N ALA A 333 20.48 -4.04 9.66
CA ALA A 333 20.96 -3.10 8.65
C ALA A 333 21.29 -1.73 9.26
N ALA A 334 20.43 -1.21 10.13
CA ALA A 334 20.68 0.05 10.84
C ALA A 334 21.96 -0.03 11.68
N ARG A 335 22.19 -1.14 12.36
CA ARG A 335 23.39 -1.39 13.16
C ARG A 335 24.67 -1.46 12.30
N TRP A 336 24.64 -2.19 11.20
CA TRP A 336 25.77 -2.33 10.27
C TRP A 336 26.13 -1.02 9.60
N LEU A 337 25.12 -0.28 9.14
CA LEU A 337 25.31 1.00 8.45
C LEU A 337 25.55 2.18 9.41
N ARG A 338 25.51 1.94 10.73
CA ARG A 338 25.54 2.98 11.74
C ARG A 338 24.54 4.10 11.45
N ALA A 339 23.33 3.68 11.07
CA ALA A 339 22.26 4.61 10.73
C ALA A 339 21.56 5.12 11.99
N PRO A 340 21.13 6.39 12.04
CA PRO A 340 20.28 6.91 13.10
C PRO A 340 19.00 6.09 13.26
N VAL A 341 18.58 5.87 14.51
CA VAL A 341 17.37 5.11 14.84
C VAL A 341 16.13 5.71 14.18
N LEU A 342 16.09 7.03 14.03
CA LEU A 342 15.03 7.72 13.29
C LEU A 342 14.84 7.13 11.88
N LEU A 343 15.93 6.89 11.14
CA LEU A 343 15.85 6.35 9.79
C LEU A 343 15.30 4.91 9.77
N ALA A 344 15.68 4.11 10.77
CA ALA A 344 15.15 2.75 10.92
C ALA A 344 13.67 2.78 11.31
N ALA A 345 13.28 3.63 12.25
CA ALA A 345 11.91 3.76 12.71
C ALA A 345 10.99 4.29 11.60
N ALA A 346 11.37 5.39 10.95
CA ALA A 346 10.61 5.95 9.84
C ALA A 346 10.54 4.99 8.65
N GLY A 347 11.66 4.34 8.29
CA GLY A 347 11.71 3.35 7.22
C GLY A 347 10.87 2.10 7.53
N SER A 348 10.90 1.60 8.77
CA SER A 348 10.06 0.49 9.21
C SER A 348 8.58 0.84 9.14
N GLN A 349 8.20 2.01 9.65
CA GLN A 349 6.80 2.43 9.61
C GLN A 349 6.34 2.78 8.20
N ALA A 350 7.23 3.27 7.34
CA ALA A 350 6.91 3.48 5.93
C ALA A 350 6.60 2.15 5.21
N ASN A 351 7.29 1.08 5.58
CA ASN A 351 6.98 -0.26 5.10
C ASN A 351 5.63 -0.75 5.66
N ILE A 352 5.49 -0.81 6.97
CA ILE A 352 4.38 -1.51 7.63
C ILE A 352 3.08 -0.68 7.65
N GLY A 353 3.18 0.61 7.97
CA GLY A 353 2.01 1.49 8.12
C GLY A 353 1.82 2.51 6.99
N GLY A 354 2.78 2.58 6.06
CA GLY A 354 2.71 3.41 4.86
C GLY A 354 2.66 4.91 5.13
N VAL A 355 2.14 5.65 4.15
CA VAL A 355 2.15 7.13 4.11
C VAL A 355 1.34 7.79 5.22
N ALA A 356 0.38 7.10 5.81
CA ALA A 356 -0.48 7.67 6.84
C ALA A 356 0.22 7.77 8.21
N THR A 357 1.08 6.83 8.53
CA THR A 357 1.66 6.67 9.88
C THR A 357 3.16 6.96 9.94
N ALA A 358 3.90 6.79 8.84
CA ALA A 358 5.33 7.06 8.79
C ALA A 358 5.69 8.52 9.15
N PRO A 359 4.97 9.57 8.69
CA PRO A 359 5.22 10.94 9.12
C PRO A 359 5.02 11.17 10.62
N VAL A 360 4.04 10.48 11.24
CA VAL A 360 3.78 10.58 12.67
C VAL A 360 4.96 10.03 13.47
N VAL A 361 5.49 8.88 13.06
CA VAL A 361 6.69 8.30 13.68
C VAL A 361 7.89 9.22 13.45
N ALA A 362 8.13 9.66 12.22
CA ALA A 362 9.25 10.54 11.92
C ALA A 362 9.23 11.83 12.75
N ALA A 363 8.05 12.47 12.90
CA ALA A 363 7.85 13.66 13.72
C ALA A 363 8.16 13.45 15.21
N ALA A 364 7.90 12.26 15.74
CA ALA A 364 8.18 11.95 17.14
C ALA A 364 9.68 11.87 17.44
N TYR A 365 10.49 11.51 16.45
CA TYR A 365 11.95 11.53 16.54
C TYR A 365 12.54 12.92 16.23
N HIS A 366 11.98 13.62 15.24
CA HIS A 366 12.37 14.98 14.90
C HIS A 366 11.24 15.73 14.18
N PRO A 367 10.76 16.89 14.72
CA PRO A 367 9.60 17.61 14.17
C PRO A 367 9.73 18.01 12.69
N MET A 368 10.93 18.32 12.22
CA MET A 368 11.20 18.69 10.84
C MET A 368 11.13 17.52 9.85
N MET A 369 11.02 16.28 10.36
CA MET A 369 10.90 15.08 9.55
C MET A 369 9.43 14.66 9.30
N ALA A 370 8.48 15.46 9.78
CA ALA A 370 7.08 15.36 9.39
C ALA A 370 6.84 16.25 8.16
N PRO A 371 6.86 15.76 6.95
CA PRO A 371 6.60 16.54 5.74
C PRO A 371 5.13 16.89 5.59
#